data_c6d3576c3e983c167daf31b934ee48ed
#
_entry.id   c6d3576c3e983c167daf31b934ee48ed
#
_cell.length_a   1.000
_cell.length_b   1.000
_cell.length_c   1.000
_cell.angle_alpha   90.00
_cell.angle_beta   90.00
_cell.angle_gamma   90.00
#
_symmetry.space_group_name_H-M   'P 1'
#
loop_
_entity.id
_entity.type
_entity.pdbx_description
1 polymer ?
#
loop_
_entity_poly.entity_id
_entity_poly.type
_entity_poly.pdbx_seq_one_letter_code
_entity_poly.pdbx_strand_id
1 'polypeptide(L)'
;AQGADLVDVGGESTRPGAVRVSAEEEAHRVLPVVRGLRAAGVVVSVDTMRAGLARAAVAAGAVVVNDVSGGLADPAMAATVAELAEAVPELRYVLSHWRGHSDVMTSLARYDDVVAEVGAELTTRLDAVLAAGVPRERVVLDPGLGFAKVAVHDWALLRALPQLAGLGCPLLVGASRKRFVSALPADRDDATAAISALAAAAGAWGVRVHEPRASAAAVRVAAAWSGAGQEVPA
;
A
#
# COMPACT_ATOMS: atom_id res chain seq x y z
N ALA A 1 10.59 12.61 14.32
CA ALA A 1 10.30 12.07 12.99
C ALA A 1 11.48 11.21 12.55
N GLN A 2 11.24 9.92 12.20
CA GLN A 2 12.28 8.97 11.78
C GLN A 2 12.49 8.98 10.24
N GLY A 3 11.99 10.03 9.54
CA GLY A 3 12.18 10.21 8.10
C GLY A 3 11.07 9.62 7.22
N ALA A 4 9.92 9.22 7.80
CA ALA A 4 8.75 8.87 7.02
C ALA A 4 8.05 10.14 6.50
N ASP A 5 7.58 10.10 5.25
CA ASP A 5 6.84 11.19 4.62
C ASP A 5 5.36 11.18 5.01
N LEU A 6 4.81 10.00 5.32
CA LEU A 6 3.45 9.82 5.79
C LEU A 6 3.36 8.66 6.80
N VAL A 7 2.30 8.64 7.61
CA VAL A 7 2.00 7.57 8.56
C VAL A 7 0.71 6.87 8.14
N ASP A 8 0.78 5.54 8.00
CA ASP A 8 -0.38 4.69 7.67
C ASP A 8 -1.01 4.15 8.95
N VAL A 9 -2.30 4.45 9.16
CA VAL A 9 -3.04 4.15 10.39
C VAL A 9 -4.12 3.12 10.11
N GLY A 10 -4.03 1.96 10.75
CA GLY A 10 -5.01 0.88 10.64
C GLY A 10 -5.53 0.41 12.00
N GLY A 11 -6.80 0.04 12.06
CA GLY A 11 -7.48 -0.45 13.27
C GLY A 11 -7.73 -1.96 13.28
N GLU A 12 -7.56 -2.63 12.13
CA GLU A 12 -7.75 -4.07 11.93
C GLU A 12 -6.45 -4.72 11.49
N SER A 13 -6.13 -5.89 12.02
CA SER A 13 -4.95 -6.65 11.59
C SER A 13 -5.25 -7.43 10.32
N THR A 14 -4.40 -7.28 9.31
CA THR A 14 -4.46 -8.04 8.05
C THR A 14 -3.48 -9.21 7.99
N ARG A 15 -2.88 -9.61 9.15
CA ARG A 15 -1.99 -10.77 9.23
C ARG A 15 -2.76 -12.07 9.03
N PRO A 16 -2.12 -13.12 8.47
CA PRO A 16 -2.76 -14.43 8.32
C PRO A 16 -3.40 -14.91 9.62
N GLY A 17 -4.68 -15.32 9.56
CA GLY A 17 -5.43 -15.82 10.71
C GLY A 17 -5.96 -14.73 11.65
N ALA A 18 -5.78 -13.45 11.36
CA ALA A 18 -6.36 -12.37 12.16
C ALA A 18 -7.89 -12.36 12.07
N VAL A 19 -8.53 -12.18 13.21
CA VAL A 19 -9.98 -12.02 13.31
C VAL A 19 -10.34 -10.56 13.05
N ARG A 20 -11.37 -10.34 12.25
CA ARG A 20 -11.89 -8.99 11.96
C ARG A 20 -12.50 -8.36 13.20
N VAL A 21 -12.33 -7.06 13.34
CA VAL A 21 -13.03 -6.26 14.34
C VAL A 21 -14.32 -5.65 13.76
N SER A 22 -15.25 -5.20 14.63
CA SER A 22 -16.43 -4.47 14.16
C SER A 22 -16.03 -3.12 13.51
N ALA A 23 -16.91 -2.58 12.66
CA ALA A 23 -16.67 -1.27 12.06
C ALA A 23 -16.57 -0.15 13.12
N GLU A 24 -17.38 -0.26 14.19
CA GLU A 24 -17.35 0.67 15.30
C GLU A 24 -16.03 0.63 16.06
N GLU A 25 -15.53 -0.57 16.38
CA GLU A 25 -14.24 -0.75 17.04
C GLU A 25 -13.07 -0.25 16.19
N GLU A 26 -13.09 -0.53 14.89
CA GLU A 26 -12.07 -0.02 13.96
C GLU A 26 -12.08 1.52 13.93
N ALA A 27 -13.24 2.13 13.81
CA ALA A 27 -13.38 3.58 13.83
C ALA A 27 -12.93 4.20 15.19
N HIS A 28 -13.26 3.54 16.30
CA HIS A 28 -12.85 3.97 17.65
C HIS A 28 -11.32 3.99 17.80
N ARG A 29 -10.62 3.01 17.22
CA ARG A 29 -9.15 2.94 17.22
C ARG A 29 -8.50 3.96 16.31
N VAL A 30 -9.04 4.13 15.10
CA VAL A 30 -8.39 4.87 13.99
C VAL A 30 -8.61 6.38 14.12
N LEU A 31 -9.86 6.82 14.31
CA LEU A 31 -10.19 8.24 14.17
C LEU A 31 -9.49 9.16 15.17
N PRO A 32 -9.31 8.81 16.45
CA PRO A 32 -8.54 9.65 17.38
C PRO A 32 -7.08 9.79 16.98
N VAL A 33 -6.47 8.71 16.43
CA VAL A 33 -5.06 8.71 15.99
C VAL A 33 -4.89 9.59 14.75
N VAL A 34 -5.80 9.46 13.76
CA VAL A 34 -5.79 10.31 12.56
C VAL A 34 -5.85 11.80 12.93
N ARG A 35 -6.81 12.18 13.80
CA ARG A 35 -6.94 13.56 14.26
C ARG A 35 -5.70 14.06 14.99
N GLY A 36 -5.13 13.25 15.89
CA GLY A 36 -3.93 13.60 16.64
C GLY A 36 -2.71 13.79 15.74
N LEU A 37 -2.48 12.89 14.79
CA LEU A 37 -1.39 13.01 13.81
C LEU A 37 -1.59 14.23 12.91
N ARG A 38 -2.79 14.46 12.41
CA ARG A 38 -3.10 15.63 11.59
C ARG A 38 -2.88 16.92 12.32
N ALA A 39 -3.31 17.02 13.59
CA ALA A 39 -3.05 18.18 14.45
C ALA A 39 -1.55 18.42 14.69
N ALA A 40 -0.73 17.37 14.65
CA ALA A 40 0.73 17.44 14.72
C ALA A 40 1.41 17.74 13.37
N GLY A 41 0.64 18.05 12.29
CA GLY A 41 1.17 18.35 10.96
C GLY A 41 1.66 17.13 10.17
N VAL A 42 1.31 15.90 10.60
CA VAL A 42 1.71 14.67 9.92
C VAL A 42 0.75 14.37 8.77
N VAL A 43 1.27 13.96 7.63
CA VAL A 43 0.50 13.43 6.51
C VAL A 43 0.01 12.02 6.86
N VAL A 44 -1.28 11.76 6.72
CA VAL A 44 -1.89 10.51 7.20
C VAL A 44 -2.51 9.72 6.06
N SER A 45 -2.21 8.42 6.04
CA SER A 45 -2.92 7.37 5.31
C SER A 45 -3.82 6.59 6.27
N VAL A 46 -4.98 6.15 5.82
CA VAL A 46 -5.86 5.22 6.54
C VAL A 46 -5.85 3.86 5.87
N ASP A 47 -5.42 2.81 6.60
CA ASP A 47 -5.47 1.40 6.17
C ASP A 47 -6.83 0.83 6.58
N THR A 48 -7.74 0.70 5.62
CA THR A 48 -9.09 0.16 5.85
C THR A 48 -9.70 -0.41 4.59
N MET A 49 -10.50 -1.46 4.76
CA MET A 49 -11.33 -2.08 3.72
C MET A 49 -12.80 -1.62 3.79
N ARG A 50 -13.12 -0.62 4.62
CA ARG A 50 -14.50 -0.14 4.84
C ARG A 50 -14.67 1.27 4.32
N ALA A 51 -15.58 1.46 3.37
CA ALA A 51 -15.90 2.75 2.77
C ALA A 51 -16.34 3.80 3.80
N GLY A 52 -17.14 3.40 4.79
CA GLY A 52 -17.59 4.30 5.87
C GLY A 52 -16.43 4.84 6.72
N LEU A 53 -15.44 4.00 7.05
CA LEU A 53 -14.26 4.45 7.78
C LEU A 53 -13.33 5.30 6.91
N ALA A 54 -13.15 4.94 5.62
CA ALA A 54 -12.39 5.76 4.68
C ALA A 54 -12.94 7.18 4.62
N ARG A 55 -14.26 7.34 4.48
CA ARG A 55 -14.95 8.63 4.50
C ARG A 55 -14.70 9.41 5.81
N ALA A 56 -14.87 8.74 6.95
CA ALA A 56 -14.68 9.37 8.26
C ALA A 56 -13.21 9.78 8.52
N ALA A 57 -12.25 8.97 8.07
CA ALA A 57 -10.82 9.25 8.22
C ALA A 57 -10.37 10.40 7.32
N VAL A 58 -10.88 10.48 6.08
CA VAL A 58 -10.61 11.62 5.19
C VAL A 58 -11.21 12.90 5.76
N ALA A 59 -12.44 12.86 6.29
CA ALA A 59 -13.03 14.00 6.99
C ALA A 59 -12.23 14.40 8.25
N ALA A 60 -11.51 13.47 8.87
CA ALA A 60 -10.59 13.72 9.99
C ALA A 60 -9.19 14.20 9.54
N GLY A 61 -8.91 14.27 8.23
CA GLY A 61 -7.69 14.81 7.62
C GLY A 61 -6.73 13.79 7.02
N ALA A 62 -7.11 12.52 6.85
CA ALA A 62 -6.34 11.58 6.03
C ALA A 62 -6.40 12.00 4.55
N VAL A 63 -5.28 11.86 3.84
CA VAL A 63 -5.17 12.19 2.40
C VAL A 63 -4.78 10.99 1.55
N VAL A 64 -4.66 9.82 2.16
CA VAL A 64 -4.49 8.55 1.46
C VAL A 64 -5.48 7.55 2.04
N VAL A 65 -6.20 6.83 1.19
CA VAL A 65 -6.97 5.63 1.55
C VAL A 65 -6.20 4.43 1.05
N ASN A 66 -5.69 3.63 1.97
CA ASN A 66 -4.96 2.39 1.68
C ASN A 66 -5.91 1.21 1.86
N ASP A 67 -6.45 0.71 0.75
CA ASP A 67 -7.38 -0.42 0.75
C ASP A 67 -6.69 -1.70 0.29
N VAL A 68 -6.33 -2.54 1.24
CA VAL A 68 -5.66 -3.82 0.99
C VAL A 68 -6.54 -4.81 0.21
N SER A 69 -7.85 -4.57 0.12
CA SER A 69 -8.77 -5.40 -0.65
C SER A 69 -8.94 -4.94 -2.12
N GLY A 70 -8.45 -3.74 -2.45
CA GLY A 70 -8.64 -3.16 -3.78
C GLY A 70 -10.12 -2.98 -4.16
N GLY A 71 -10.96 -2.61 -3.20
CA GLY A 71 -12.40 -2.40 -3.38
C GLY A 71 -13.27 -3.65 -3.29
N LEU A 72 -12.68 -4.84 -3.09
CA LEU A 72 -13.44 -6.10 -3.12
C LEU A 72 -14.16 -6.42 -1.81
N ALA A 73 -13.68 -5.90 -0.68
CA ALA A 73 -14.27 -6.18 0.63
C ALA A 73 -15.51 -5.32 0.93
N ASP A 74 -15.62 -4.15 0.32
CA ASP A 74 -16.76 -3.24 0.47
C ASP A 74 -17.17 -2.70 -0.90
N PRO A 75 -18.33 -3.09 -1.44
CA PRO A 75 -18.79 -2.66 -2.76
C PRO A 75 -19.02 -1.14 -2.87
N ALA A 76 -19.15 -0.42 -1.74
CA ALA A 76 -19.28 1.03 -1.73
C ALA A 76 -17.94 1.77 -1.84
N MET A 77 -16.79 1.06 -1.74
CA MET A 77 -15.47 1.69 -1.66
C MET A 77 -15.17 2.54 -2.91
N ALA A 78 -15.34 1.99 -4.11
CA ALA A 78 -15.01 2.71 -5.35
C ALA A 78 -15.80 4.02 -5.50
N ALA A 79 -17.13 3.99 -5.27
CA ALA A 79 -17.96 5.18 -5.31
C ALA A 79 -17.59 6.19 -4.22
N THR A 80 -17.30 5.70 -3.00
CA THR A 80 -16.86 6.55 -1.89
C THR A 80 -15.55 7.25 -2.21
N VAL A 81 -14.56 6.53 -2.76
CA VAL A 81 -13.28 7.13 -3.13
C VAL A 81 -13.43 8.15 -4.26
N ALA A 82 -14.33 7.92 -5.23
CA ALA A 82 -14.62 8.87 -6.29
C ALA A 82 -15.14 10.21 -5.72
N GLU A 83 -16.15 10.16 -4.84
CA GLU A 83 -16.67 11.35 -4.15
C GLU A 83 -15.59 12.06 -3.31
N LEU A 84 -14.76 11.29 -2.61
CA LEU A 84 -13.68 11.85 -1.80
C LEU A 84 -12.58 12.48 -2.65
N ALA A 85 -12.24 11.90 -3.81
CA ALA A 85 -11.24 12.45 -4.73
C ALA A 85 -11.70 13.75 -5.40
N GLU A 86 -13.01 13.92 -5.58
CA GLU A 86 -13.60 15.19 -6.03
C GLU A 86 -13.51 16.28 -4.93
N ALA A 87 -13.80 15.90 -3.68
CA ALA A 87 -13.80 16.83 -2.55
C ALA A 87 -12.40 17.20 -2.02
N VAL A 88 -11.41 16.31 -2.19
CA VAL A 88 -10.04 16.44 -1.66
C VAL A 88 -9.04 16.24 -2.81
N PRO A 89 -8.58 17.31 -3.46
CA PRO A 89 -7.74 17.23 -4.66
C PRO A 89 -6.41 16.48 -4.48
N GLU A 90 -5.85 16.43 -3.28
CA GLU A 90 -4.63 15.68 -2.96
C GLU A 90 -4.85 14.21 -2.63
N LEU A 91 -6.10 13.74 -2.50
CA LEU A 91 -6.40 12.37 -2.11
C LEU A 91 -5.74 11.36 -3.05
N ARG A 92 -5.14 10.33 -2.47
CA ARG A 92 -4.66 9.14 -3.17
C ARG A 92 -5.43 7.92 -2.69
N TYR A 93 -5.66 6.99 -3.62
CA TYR A 93 -6.23 5.68 -3.32
C TYR A 93 -5.23 4.59 -3.64
N VAL A 94 -4.80 3.84 -2.63
CA VAL A 94 -3.96 2.66 -2.81
C VAL A 94 -4.87 1.46 -3.03
N LEU A 95 -4.81 0.93 -4.24
CA LEU A 95 -5.55 -0.23 -4.70
C LEU A 95 -4.62 -1.44 -4.68
N SER A 96 -4.82 -2.32 -3.67
CA SER A 96 -3.96 -3.48 -3.51
C SER A 96 -4.54 -4.74 -4.15
N HIS A 97 -3.65 -5.61 -4.62
CA HIS A 97 -4.02 -6.95 -5.05
C HIS A 97 -4.38 -7.85 -3.85
N TRP A 98 -5.58 -8.40 -3.89
CA TRP A 98 -6.12 -9.21 -2.82
C TRP A 98 -7.03 -10.32 -3.37
N ARG A 99 -7.02 -11.51 -2.80
CA ARG A 99 -7.87 -12.66 -3.19
C ARG A 99 -8.78 -13.14 -2.06
N GLY A 100 -8.69 -12.59 -0.85
CA GLY A 100 -9.54 -12.99 0.26
C GLY A 100 -9.05 -12.52 1.62
N HIS A 101 -9.92 -12.58 2.61
CA HIS A 101 -9.63 -12.21 3.99
C HIS A 101 -8.52 -13.07 4.62
N SER A 102 -7.98 -12.58 5.74
CA SER A 102 -6.80 -13.14 6.41
C SER A 102 -6.94 -14.60 6.86
N ASP A 103 -8.16 -15.07 7.09
CA ASP A 103 -8.50 -16.42 7.48
C ASP A 103 -8.37 -17.44 6.33
N VAL A 104 -8.65 -17.01 5.09
CA VAL A 104 -8.66 -17.88 3.89
C VAL A 104 -7.51 -17.59 2.92
N MET A 105 -6.83 -16.45 3.00
CA MET A 105 -5.89 -15.99 1.99
C MET A 105 -4.74 -16.97 1.70
N THR A 106 -4.32 -17.77 2.70
CA THR A 106 -3.21 -18.73 2.52
C THR A 106 -3.59 -19.85 1.55
N SER A 107 -4.86 -20.30 1.55
CA SER A 107 -5.36 -21.34 0.64
C SER A 107 -5.49 -20.85 -0.81
N LEU A 108 -5.53 -19.54 -1.00
CA LEU A 108 -5.69 -18.86 -2.29
C LEU A 108 -4.36 -18.52 -2.97
N ALA A 109 -3.22 -18.90 -2.37
CA ALA A 109 -1.87 -18.63 -2.90
C ALA A 109 -1.50 -19.60 -4.04
N ARG A 110 -2.34 -19.71 -5.06
CA ARG A 110 -2.17 -20.58 -6.23
C ARG A 110 -2.14 -19.73 -7.49
N TYR A 111 -1.06 -19.83 -8.25
CA TYR A 111 -0.82 -19.11 -9.50
C TYR A 111 -0.10 -20.03 -10.48
N ASP A 112 -0.47 -19.96 -11.74
CA ASP A 112 0.29 -20.54 -12.85
C ASP A 112 1.40 -19.55 -13.27
N ASP A 113 1.03 -18.26 -13.41
CA ASP A 113 1.95 -17.13 -13.59
C ASP A 113 1.52 -15.97 -12.68
N VAL A 114 2.19 -15.83 -11.53
CA VAL A 114 1.83 -14.83 -10.52
C VAL A 114 1.93 -13.40 -11.04
N VAL A 115 2.87 -13.11 -11.94
CA VAL A 115 3.05 -11.75 -12.48
C VAL A 115 1.93 -11.39 -13.45
N ALA A 116 1.62 -12.30 -14.37
CA ALA A 116 0.55 -12.12 -15.34
C ALA A 116 -0.83 -12.04 -14.64
N GLU A 117 -1.11 -12.96 -13.72
CA GLU A 117 -2.39 -13.01 -13.01
C GLU A 117 -2.61 -11.79 -12.10
N VAL A 118 -1.61 -11.41 -11.31
CA VAL A 118 -1.68 -10.21 -10.47
C VAL A 118 -1.86 -8.95 -11.33
N GLY A 119 -1.15 -8.85 -12.45
CA GLY A 119 -1.31 -7.75 -13.40
C GLY A 119 -2.72 -7.67 -13.96
N ALA A 120 -3.29 -8.79 -14.40
CA ALA A 120 -4.65 -8.86 -14.94
C ALA A 120 -5.72 -8.54 -13.88
N GLU A 121 -5.57 -9.07 -12.67
CA GLU A 121 -6.49 -8.80 -11.57
C GLU A 121 -6.42 -7.33 -11.11
N LEU A 122 -5.24 -6.72 -11.04
CA LEU A 122 -5.08 -5.30 -10.76
C LEU A 122 -5.71 -4.44 -11.87
N THR A 123 -5.52 -4.80 -13.13
CA THR A 123 -6.15 -4.10 -14.27
C THR A 123 -7.67 -4.12 -14.16
N THR A 124 -8.26 -5.29 -13.90
CA THR A 124 -9.72 -5.43 -13.75
C THR A 124 -10.26 -4.54 -12.63
N ARG A 125 -9.55 -4.46 -11.49
CA ARG A 125 -9.96 -3.61 -10.37
C ARG A 125 -9.74 -2.13 -10.65
N LEU A 126 -8.64 -1.79 -11.31
CA LEU A 126 -8.35 -0.43 -11.75
C LEU A 126 -9.46 0.07 -12.68
N ASP A 127 -9.86 -0.72 -13.67
CA ASP A 127 -10.93 -0.37 -14.59
C ASP A 127 -12.27 -0.13 -13.85
N ALA A 128 -12.59 -0.97 -12.86
CA ALA A 128 -13.78 -0.78 -12.03
C ALA A 128 -13.75 0.52 -11.21
N VAL A 129 -12.60 0.87 -10.64
CA VAL A 129 -12.41 2.10 -9.86
C VAL A 129 -12.46 3.35 -10.75
N LEU A 130 -11.86 3.28 -11.95
CA LEU A 130 -11.93 4.35 -12.95
C LEU A 130 -13.38 4.55 -13.46
N ALA A 131 -14.09 3.45 -13.71
CA ALA A 131 -15.51 3.51 -14.12
C ALA A 131 -16.40 4.12 -13.02
N ALA A 132 -16.04 4.00 -11.74
CA ALA A 132 -16.72 4.67 -10.64
C ALA A 132 -16.41 6.18 -10.54
N GLY A 133 -15.48 6.70 -11.36
CA GLY A 133 -15.13 8.12 -11.42
C GLY A 133 -13.85 8.52 -10.69
N VAL A 134 -13.07 7.58 -10.15
CA VAL A 134 -11.77 7.92 -9.54
C VAL A 134 -10.78 8.28 -10.64
N PRO A 135 -10.13 9.46 -10.61
CA PRO A 135 -9.12 9.81 -11.59
C PRO A 135 -7.90 8.89 -11.52
N ARG A 136 -7.38 8.43 -12.66
CA ARG A 136 -6.24 7.50 -12.72
C ARG A 136 -5.02 8.00 -11.96
N GLU A 137 -4.72 9.29 -12.05
CA GLU A 137 -3.59 9.94 -11.39
C GLU A 137 -3.72 9.96 -9.85
N ARG A 138 -4.88 9.59 -9.32
CA ARG A 138 -5.12 9.44 -7.88
C ARG A 138 -4.91 8.02 -7.39
N VAL A 139 -4.83 7.05 -8.32
CA VAL A 139 -4.66 5.63 -7.97
C VAL A 139 -3.19 5.29 -7.86
N VAL A 140 -2.85 4.56 -6.80
CA VAL A 140 -1.55 3.91 -6.58
C VAL A 140 -1.82 2.41 -6.50
N LEU A 141 -1.09 1.58 -7.24
CA LEU A 141 -1.26 0.13 -7.19
C LEU A 141 -0.30 -0.49 -6.18
N ASP A 142 -0.75 -1.51 -5.44
CA ASP A 142 0.11 -2.36 -4.60
C ASP A 142 -0.02 -3.81 -5.08
N PRO A 143 1.07 -4.49 -5.46
CA PRO A 143 1.04 -5.90 -5.88
C PRO A 143 0.62 -6.87 -4.76
N GLY A 144 0.38 -6.39 -3.55
CA GLY A 144 -0.14 -7.17 -2.44
C GLY A 144 0.83 -8.25 -1.97
N LEU A 145 2.11 -7.93 -1.81
CA LEU A 145 3.12 -8.88 -1.31
C LEU A 145 2.65 -9.52 0.00
N GLY A 146 2.78 -10.85 0.12
CA GLY A 146 2.36 -11.62 1.29
C GLY A 146 0.85 -11.81 1.44
N PHE A 147 0.01 -11.21 0.60
CA PHE A 147 -1.44 -11.47 0.57
C PHE A 147 -1.75 -12.54 -0.48
N ALA A 148 -2.29 -13.70 -0.03
CA ALA A 148 -2.52 -14.86 -0.89
C ALA A 148 -1.30 -15.24 -1.74
N LYS A 149 -0.10 -15.19 -1.16
CA LYS A 149 1.18 -15.43 -1.84
C LYS A 149 2.13 -16.22 -0.96
N VAL A 150 3.01 -16.98 -1.60
CA VAL A 150 4.17 -17.63 -0.96
C VAL A 150 5.46 -16.92 -1.41
N ALA A 151 6.58 -17.19 -0.75
CA ALA A 151 7.83 -16.46 -0.95
C ALA A 151 8.29 -16.38 -2.43
N VAL A 152 8.13 -17.45 -3.21
CA VAL A 152 8.50 -17.46 -4.63
C VAL A 152 7.67 -16.45 -5.44
N HIS A 153 6.38 -16.30 -5.10
CA HIS A 153 5.48 -15.33 -5.71
C HIS A 153 5.88 -13.89 -5.37
N ASP A 154 6.19 -13.64 -4.09
CA ASP A 154 6.60 -12.30 -3.63
C ASP A 154 7.89 -11.85 -4.31
N TRP A 155 8.89 -12.74 -4.43
CA TRP A 155 10.13 -12.44 -5.14
C TRP A 155 9.94 -12.25 -6.65
N ALA A 156 9.02 -13.00 -7.27
CA ALA A 156 8.69 -12.81 -8.69
C ALA A 156 8.07 -11.43 -8.94
N LEU A 157 7.13 -11.00 -8.11
CA LEU A 157 6.49 -9.68 -8.20
C LEU A 157 7.48 -8.53 -7.95
N LEU A 158 8.40 -8.67 -6.99
CA LEU A 158 9.45 -7.66 -6.76
C LEU A 158 10.36 -7.49 -7.97
N ARG A 159 10.74 -8.58 -8.65
CA ARG A 159 11.53 -8.52 -9.89
C ARG A 159 10.74 -7.92 -11.06
N ALA A 160 9.42 -8.05 -11.04
CA ALA A 160 8.52 -7.58 -12.09
C ALA A 160 7.96 -6.15 -11.84
N LEU A 161 8.48 -5.40 -10.86
CA LEU A 161 8.00 -4.03 -10.59
C LEU A 161 7.99 -3.13 -11.84
N PRO A 162 9.01 -3.14 -12.73
CA PRO A 162 8.95 -2.35 -13.96
C PRO A 162 7.80 -2.78 -14.90
N GLN A 163 7.49 -4.08 -14.99
CA GLN A 163 6.36 -4.59 -15.76
C GLN A 163 5.02 -4.13 -15.16
N LEU A 164 4.86 -4.20 -13.83
CA LEU A 164 3.66 -3.75 -13.13
C LEU A 164 3.47 -2.23 -13.22
N ALA A 165 4.55 -1.45 -13.22
CA ALA A 165 4.49 -0.02 -13.49
C ALA A 165 3.93 0.30 -14.88
N GLY A 166 4.08 -0.61 -15.86
CA GLY A 166 3.47 -0.53 -17.18
C GLY A 166 1.94 -0.51 -17.19
N LEU A 167 1.27 -0.81 -16.08
CA LEU A 167 -0.18 -0.65 -15.91
C LEU A 167 -0.61 0.84 -15.86
N GLY A 168 0.36 1.78 -15.83
CA GLY A 168 0.12 3.21 -15.95
C GLY A 168 -0.34 3.90 -14.67
N CYS A 169 -0.05 3.30 -13.50
CA CYS A 169 -0.22 3.92 -12.19
C CYS A 169 1.06 3.77 -11.36
N PRO A 170 1.33 4.69 -10.41
CA PRO A 170 2.41 4.56 -9.44
C PRO A 170 2.28 3.28 -8.61
N LEU A 171 3.41 2.75 -8.10
CA LEU A 171 3.42 1.53 -7.29
C LEU A 171 3.79 1.81 -5.83
N LEU A 172 3.05 1.22 -4.89
CA LEU A 172 3.42 1.09 -3.48
C LEU A 172 3.96 -0.33 -3.21
N VAL A 173 5.07 -0.42 -2.48
CA VAL A 173 5.71 -1.71 -2.14
C VAL A 173 5.75 -1.91 -0.64
N GLY A 174 4.98 -2.88 -0.14
CA GLY A 174 4.92 -3.24 1.27
C GLY A 174 5.61 -4.57 1.58
N ALA A 175 6.94 -4.62 1.65
CA ALA A 175 7.70 -5.85 1.93
C ALA A 175 8.02 -6.05 3.42
N SER A 176 8.02 -4.98 4.22
CA SER A 176 8.54 -4.94 5.58
C SER A 176 7.93 -5.99 6.51
N ARG A 177 8.79 -6.74 7.19
CA ARG A 177 8.47 -7.77 8.17
C ARG A 177 7.59 -8.92 7.64
N LYS A 178 7.45 -9.04 6.32
CA LYS A 178 6.73 -10.17 5.71
C LYS A 178 7.56 -11.45 5.76
N ARG A 179 6.89 -12.61 5.78
CA ARG A 179 7.53 -13.92 6.00
C ARG A 179 8.66 -14.20 5.02
N PHE A 180 8.53 -13.82 3.76
CA PHE A 180 9.55 -14.05 2.74
C PHE A 180 10.84 -13.26 3.00
N VAL A 181 10.74 -12.05 3.59
CA VAL A 181 11.90 -11.25 4.02
C VAL A 181 12.52 -11.86 5.27
N SER A 182 11.69 -12.24 6.25
CA SER A 182 12.15 -12.84 7.50
C SER A 182 12.78 -14.24 7.33
N ALA A 183 12.62 -14.87 6.17
CA ALA A 183 13.26 -16.13 5.82
C ALA A 183 14.70 -15.97 5.29
N LEU A 184 15.15 -14.74 5.02
CA LEU A 184 16.52 -14.48 4.61
C LEU A 184 17.48 -14.61 5.81
N PRO A 185 18.73 -15.05 5.60
CA PRO A 185 19.76 -15.07 6.64
C PRO A 185 20.35 -13.66 6.85
N ALA A 186 19.50 -12.69 7.18
CA ALA A 186 19.82 -11.28 7.38
C ALA A 186 18.90 -10.66 8.42
N ASP A 187 19.32 -9.54 9.02
CA ASP A 187 18.37 -8.74 9.81
C ASP A 187 17.21 -8.29 8.94
N ARG A 188 16.00 -8.39 9.47
CA ARG A 188 14.77 -8.14 8.70
C ARG A 188 14.57 -6.68 8.33
N ASP A 189 15.07 -5.75 9.14
CA ASP A 189 14.93 -4.32 8.88
C ASP A 189 16.01 -3.85 7.90
N ASP A 190 17.22 -4.45 7.94
CA ASP A 190 18.28 -4.27 6.93
C ASP A 190 17.85 -4.84 5.57
N ALA A 191 17.29 -6.06 5.55
CA ALA A 191 16.75 -6.65 4.33
C ALA A 191 15.59 -5.82 3.76
N THR A 192 14.74 -5.25 4.62
CA THR A 192 13.67 -4.33 4.21
C THR A 192 14.24 -3.06 3.59
N ALA A 193 15.31 -2.48 4.16
CA ALA A 193 15.96 -1.29 3.61
C ALA A 193 16.58 -1.58 2.23
N ALA A 194 17.21 -2.73 2.05
CA ALA A 194 17.75 -3.16 0.75
C ALA A 194 16.61 -3.31 -0.30
N ILE A 195 15.48 -3.94 0.05
CA ILE A 195 14.31 -4.04 -0.84
C ILE A 195 13.75 -2.64 -1.13
N SER A 196 13.73 -1.73 -0.16
CA SER A 196 13.26 -0.36 -0.35
C SER A 196 14.13 0.40 -1.36
N ALA A 197 15.46 0.23 -1.33
CA ALA A 197 16.36 0.81 -2.33
C ALA A 197 16.08 0.25 -3.75
N LEU A 198 15.92 -1.08 -3.87
CA LEU A 198 15.63 -1.73 -5.15
C LEU A 198 14.27 -1.32 -5.71
N ALA A 199 13.25 -1.21 -4.86
CA ALA A 199 11.92 -0.73 -5.25
C ALA A 199 11.97 0.72 -5.73
N ALA A 200 12.69 1.60 -5.02
CA ALA A 200 12.89 2.99 -5.43
C ALA A 200 13.64 3.08 -6.77
N ALA A 201 14.70 2.30 -6.96
CA ALA A 201 15.44 2.23 -8.22
C ALA A 201 14.59 1.69 -9.39
N ALA A 202 13.59 0.84 -9.10
CA ALA A 202 12.59 0.39 -10.06
C ALA A 202 11.43 1.39 -10.29
N GLY A 203 11.48 2.60 -9.69
CA GLY A 203 10.49 3.65 -9.88
C GLY A 203 9.25 3.53 -9.01
N ALA A 204 9.29 2.78 -7.91
CA ALA A 204 8.17 2.74 -6.96
C ALA A 204 7.86 4.14 -6.40
N TRP A 205 6.59 4.49 -6.32
CA TRP A 205 6.10 5.74 -5.72
C TRP A 205 6.37 5.79 -4.23
N GLY A 206 6.28 4.66 -3.55
CA GLY A 206 6.49 4.59 -2.12
C GLY A 206 6.79 3.19 -1.62
N VAL A 207 7.33 3.12 -0.41
CA VAL A 207 7.53 1.89 0.34
C VAL A 207 6.83 1.98 1.70
N ARG A 208 6.08 0.93 2.06
CA ARG A 208 5.41 0.84 3.37
C ARG A 208 6.26 -0.01 4.31
N VAL A 209 6.78 0.61 5.37
CA VAL A 209 7.75 -0.01 6.27
C VAL A 209 7.38 0.21 7.75
N HIS A 210 7.84 -0.69 8.64
CA HIS A 210 7.64 -0.57 10.08
C HIS A 210 8.77 0.24 10.76
N GLU A 211 9.98 0.18 10.19
CA GLU A 211 11.14 0.96 10.62
C GLU A 211 11.55 1.90 9.46
N PRO A 212 11.21 3.20 9.52
CA PRO A 212 11.40 4.08 8.38
C PRO A 212 12.84 4.61 8.22
N ARG A 213 13.64 4.68 9.28
CA ARG A 213 14.94 5.36 9.25
C ARG A 213 15.90 4.78 8.22
N ALA A 214 16.13 3.47 8.26
CA ALA A 214 17.02 2.79 7.32
C ALA A 214 16.44 2.78 5.90
N SER A 215 15.13 2.54 5.78
CA SER A 215 14.44 2.54 4.47
C SER A 215 14.44 3.94 3.82
N ALA A 216 14.25 5.01 4.57
CA ALA A 216 14.32 6.38 4.05
C ALA A 216 15.74 6.71 3.54
N ALA A 217 16.78 6.30 4.26
CA ALA A 217 18.16 6.44 3.80
C ALA A 217 18.39 5.65 2.49
N ALA A 218 17.93 4.39 2.44
CA ALA A 218 18.07 3.52 1.28
C ALA A 218 17.35 4.10 0.02
N VAL A 219 16.14 4.63 0.17
CA VAL A 219 15.39 5.30 -0.91
C VAL A 219 16.12 6.53 -1.42
N ARG A 220 16.69 7.37 -0.52
CA ARG A 220 17.47 8.55 -0.92
C ARG A 220 18.72 8.16 -1.70
N VAL A 221 19.43 7.11 -1.27
CA VAL A 221 20.59 6.57 -1.99
C VAL A 221 20.18 6.10 -3.40
N ALA A 222 19.08 5.34 -3.51
CA ALA A 222 18.59 4.88 -4.81
C ALA A 222 18.20 6.05 -5.74
N ALA A 223 17.55 7.09 -5.22
CA ALA A 223 17.21 8.29 -5.98
C ALA A 223 18.46 9.04 -6.47
N ALA A 224 19.45 9.22 -5.62
CA ALA A 224 20.73 9.83 -6.00
C ALA A 224 21.48 9.00 -7.05
N TRP A 225 21.50 7.66 -6.89
CA TRP A 225 22.13 6.74 -7.81
C TRP A 225 21.51 6.77 -9.21
N SER A 226 20.21 6.83 -9.31
CA SER A 226 19.47 6.88 -10.59
C SER A 226 19.42 8.27 -11.23
N GLY A 227 19.95 9.30 -10.57
CA GLY A 227 19.84 10.69 -11.03
C GLY A 227 18.41 11.25 -10.96
N ALA A 228 17.49 10.53 -10.37
CA ALA A 228 16.12 10.97 -10.12
C ALA A 228 16.11 11.90 -8.90
N GLY A 229 16.22 13.19 -9.11
CA GLY A 229 16.21 14.19 -8.04
C GLY A 229 17.52 14.95 -7.95
N GLN A 230 17.96 15.53 -9.06
CA GLN A 230 19.14 16.40 -9.04
C GLN A 230 18.84 17.75 -8.39
N GLU A 231 19.32 17.88 -7.15
CA GLU A 231 20.39 18.81 -6.77
C GLU A 231 21.16 18.14 -5.63
N VAL A 232 22.30 17.49 -5.93
CA VAL A 232 23.27 17.16 -4.91
C VAL A 232 24.05 18.47 -4.67
N PRO A 233 23.88 19.15 -3.52
CA PRO A 233 24.75 20.27 -3.19
C PRO A 233 26.18 19.74 -3.07
N ALA A 234 27.11 20.43 -3.68
CA ALA A 234 28.53 20.18 -3.59
C ALA A 234 29.05 20.27 -2.15
#